data_42106082cbdc1b5ba829926ee37d4a02
#
_entry.id   42106082cbdc1b5ba829926ee37d4a02
#
_cell.length_a   1.000
_cell.length_b   1.000
_cell.length_c   1.000
_cell.angle_alpha   90.00
_cell.angle_beta   90.00
_cell.angle_gamma   90.00
#
_symmetry.space_group_name_H-M   'P 1'
#
loop_
_entity.id
_entity.type
_entity.pdbx_description
1 polymer ?
#
loop_
_entity_poly.entity_id
_entity_poly.type
_entity_poly.pdbx_seq_one_letter_code
_entity_poly.pdbx_strand_id
1 'polypeptide(L)'
;MKQMTREEIDEFCGIASPNDSIIVPDGLDGAFIGIATEAEPPQAVYSIERCVQILAKDMSREEAEEYFWFNVAGSQGEGFPLYISTPEEIY
;
A
#
# COMPACT_ATOMS: atom_id res chain seq x y z
N MET A 1 16.28 -2.17 -0.84
CA MET A 1 15.40 -3.25 -0.34
C MET A 1 14.67 -3.87 -1.52
N LYS A 2 14.58 -5.19 -1.53
CA LYS A 2 13.90 -5.91 -2.59
C LYS A 2 12.39 -5.68 -2.48
N GLN A 3 11.76 -5.38 -3.61
CA GLN A 3 10.31 -5.28 -3.66
C GLN A 3 9.68 -6.66 -3.61
N MET A 4 8.59 -6.79 -2.89
CA MET A 4 7.85 -8.03 -2.79
C MET A 4 6.89 -8.17 -3.97
N THR A 5 6.72 -9.38 -4.46
CA THR A 5 5.70 -9.68 -5.46
C THR A 5 4.35 -9.80 -4.75
N ARG A 6 3.26 -9.78 -5.52
CA ARG A 6 1.92 -9.97 -4.96
C ARG A 6 1.82 -11.31 -4.22
N GLU A 7 2.43 -12.34 -4.78
CA GLU A 7 2.42 -13.68 -4.18
C GLU A 7 3.12 -13.68 -2.83
N GLU A 8 4.26 -13.00 -2.75
CA GLU A 8 5.00 -12.86 -1.48
C GLU A 8 4.20 -12.06 -0.46
N ILE A 9 3.51 -11.01 -0.91
CA ILE A 9 2.66 -10.19 -0.02
C ILE A 9 1.53 -11.03 0.54
N ASP A 10 0.86 -11.80 -0.30
CA ASP A 10 -0.24 -12.68 0.14
C ASP A 10 0.24 -13.71 1.14
N GLU A 11 1.41 -14.28 0.92
CA GLU A 11 2.01 -15.24 1.85
C GLU A 11 2.34 -14.58 3.19
N PHE A 12 2.94 -13.39 3.15
CA PHE A 12 3.25 -12.64 4.37
C PHE A 12 1.99 -12.31 5.16
N CYS A 13 0.93 -11.88 4.48
CA CYS A 13 -0.35 -11.58 5.13
C CYS A 13 -0.93 -12.82 5.82
N GLY A 14 -0.83 -13.97 5.18
CA GLY A 14 -1.31 -15.22 5.75
C GLY A 14 -0.54 -15.65 6.99
N ILE A 15 0.76 -15.36 7.03
CA ILE A 15 1.61 -15.69 8.18
C ILE A 15 1.36 -14.71 9.32
N ALA A 16 1.30 -13.42 9.02
CA ALA A 16 1.17 -12.38 10.04
C ALA A 16 -0.23 -12.31 10.65
N SER A 17 -1.26 -12.64 9.88
CA SER A 17 -2.65 -12.56 10.32
C SER A 17 -3.45 -13.73 9.75
N PRO A 18 -3.20 -14.95 10.24
CA PRO A 18 -3.79 -16.16 9.64
C PRO A 18 -5.31 -16.26 9.73
N ASN A 19 -5.94 -15.51 10.63
CA ASN A 19 -7.39 -15.56 10.83
C ASN A 19 -8.12 -14.39 10.18
N ASP A 20 -7.42 -13.53 9.47
CA ASP A 20 -7.99 -12.32 8.90
C ASP A 20 -7.79 -12.27 7.39
N SER A 21 -8.77 -11.64 6.71
CA SER A 21 -8.64 -11.34 5.29
C SER A 21 -8.15 -9.90 5.17
N ILE A 22 -6.96 -9.74 4.61
CA ILE A 22 -6.34 -8.43 4.46
C ILE A 22 -6.55 -7.94 3.03
N ILE A 23 -7.10 -6.74 2.90
CA ILE A 23 -7.34 -6.13 1.60
C ILE A 23 -6.03 -5.59 1.04
N VAL A 24 -5.67 -6.03 -0.16
CA VAL A 24 -4.43 -5.64 -0.83
C VAL A 24 -4.79 -5.03 -2.19
N PRO A 25 -4.42 -3.77 -2.45
CA PRO A 25 -4.74 -3.13 -3.72
C PRO A 25 -3.89 -3.70 -4.86
N ASP A 26 -4.50 -3.77 -6.04
CA ASP A 26 -3.80 -4.24 -7.23
C ASP A 26 -2.86 -3.15 -7.76
N GLY A 27 -1.71 -3.59 -8.28
CA GLY A 27 -0.80 -2.70 -8.97
C GLY A 27 0.13 -1.88 -8.10
N LEU A 28 0.05 -1.99 -6.79
CA LEU A 28 0.87 -1.20 -5.86
C LEU A 28 1.83 -2.06 -5.03
N ASP A 29 2.15 -3.24 -5.51
CA ASP A 29 2.98 -4.19 -4.75
C ASP A 29 4.34 -3.62 -4.37
N GLY A 30 4.94 -2.84 -5.25
CA GLY A 30 6.24 -2.21 -4.97
C GLY A 30 6.21 -1.16 -3.85
N ALA A 31 5.02 -0.76 -3.41
CA ALA A 31 4.85 0.21 -2.33
C ALA A 31 4.53 -0.44 -0.98
N PHE A 32 4.37 -1.76 -0.94
CA PHE A 32 4.02 -2.48 0.28
C PHE A 32 5.13 -2.38 1.32
N ILE A 33 4.76 -2.09 2.57
CA ILE A 33 5.71 -1.96 3.68
C ILE A 33 5.51 -3.06 4.72
N GLY A 34 4.27 -3.40 5.03
CA GLY A 34 3.99 -4.37 6.07
C GLY A 34 2.52 -4.36 6.45
N ILE A 35 2.23 -4.83 7.65
CA ILE A 35 0.86 -4.95 8.16
C ILE A 35 0.76 -4.27 9.51
N ALA A 36 -0.27 -3.46 9.68
CA ALA A 36 -0.64 -2.89 10.98
C ALA A 36 -1.43 -3.96 11.73
N THR A 37 -0.73 -4.82 12.45
CA THR A 37 -1.34 -5.99 13.09
C THR A 37 -2.23 -5.65 14.27
N GLU A 38 -2.02 -4.50 14.90
CA GLU A 38 -2.84 -4.07 16.03
C GLU A 38 -4.12 -3.34 15.60
N ALA A 39 -4.27 -3.04 14.31
CA ALA A 39 -5.51 -2.49 13.80
C ALA A 39 -6.58 -3.58 13.82
N GLU A 40 -7.84 -3.19 13.97
CA GLU A 40 -8.96 -4.14 13.98
C GLU A 40 -9.99 -3.73 12.93
N PRO A 41 -10.05 -4.44 11.80
CA PRO A 41 -9.18 -5.58 11.42
C PRO A 41 -7.78 -5.11 11.03
N PRO A 42 -6.80 -6.03 10.98
CA PRO A 42 -5.45 -5.70 10.51
C PRO A 42 -5.47 -5.11 9.10
N GLN A 43 -4.56 -4.19 8.83
CA GLN A 43 -4.53 -3.46 7.57
C GLN A 43 -3.15 -3.55 6.93
N ALA A 44 -3.11 -3.74 5.61
CA ALA A 44 -1.87 -3.63 4.84
C ALA A 44 -1.42 -2.17 4.83
N VAL A 45 -0.12 -1.94 4.87
CA VAL A 45 0.47 -0.60 4.94
C VAL A 45 1.34 -0.35 3.72
N TYR A 46 1.14 0.79 3.09
CA TYR A 46 1.84 1.17 1.86
C TYR A 46 2.50 2.54 1.99
N SER A 47 3.61 2.74 1.29
CA SER A 47 4.28 4.04 1.21
C SER A 47 3.57 4.93 0.20
N ILE A 48 3.16 6.12 0.62
CA ILE A 48 2.54 7.11 -0.26
C ILE A 48 3.51 7.44 -1.41
N GLU A 49 4.76 7.74 -1.09
CA GLU A 49 5.75 8.11 -2.11
C GLU A 49 5.94 7.01 -3.15
N ARG A 50 6.06 5.76 -2.72
CA ARG A 50 6.23 4.66 -3.66
C ARG A 50 4.98 4.42 -4.51
N CYS A 51 3.80 4.60 -3.93
CA CYS A 51 2.56 4.51 -4.69
C CYS A 51 2.55 5.55 -5.82
N VAL A 52 2.90 6.79 -5.50
CA VAL A 52 2.94 7.86 -6.49
C VAL A 52 3.99 7.56 -7.56
N GLN A 53 5.16 7.05 -7.17
CA GLN A 53 6.21 6.69 -8.13
C GLN A 53 5.72 5.61 -9.11
N ILE A 54 4.99 4.62 -8.62
CA ILE A 54 4.44 3.56 -9.46
C ILE A 54 3.43 4.14 -10.46
N LEU A 55 2.53 4.98 -9.99
CA LEU A 55 1.52 5.61 -10.83
C LEU A 55 2.15 6.56 -11.86
N ALA A 56 3.24 7.22 -11.49
CA ALA A 56 3.92 8.17 -12.37
C ALA A 56 4.65 7.52 -13.55
N LYS A 57 4.66 6.21 -13.64
CA LYS A 57 5.24 5.52 -14.81
C LYS A 57 4.41 5.75 -16.06
N ASP A 58 3.11 5.97 -15.89
CA ASP A 58 2.17 6.13 -17.00
C ASP A 58 1.54 7.51 -17.09
N MET A 59 1.94 8.42 -16.21
CA MET A 59 1.38 9.77 -16.16
C MET A 59 2.38 10.71 -15.50
N SER A 60 2.15 12.03 -15.54
CA SER A 60 3.03 12.99 -14.87
C SER A 60 2.95 12.80 -13.34
N ARG A 61 3.96 13.30 -12.64
CA ARG A 61 3.97 13.25 -11.18
C ARG A 61 2.75 13.93 -10.58
N GLU A 62 2.39 15.09 -11.11
CA GLU A 62 1.23 15.83 -10.64
C GLU A 62 -0.06 15.04 -10.83
N GLU A 63 -0.23 14.44 -12.01
CA GLU A 63 -1.39 13.59 -12.26
C GLU A 63 -1.42 12.37 -11.36
N ALA A 64 -0.24 11.78 -11.11
CA ALA A 64 -0.13 10.61 -10.24
C ALA A 64 -0.54 10.95 -8.82
N GLU A 65 -0.15 12.12 -8.30
CA GLU A 65 -0.54 12.56 -6.97
C GLU A 65 -2.04 12.76 -6.87
N GLU A 66 -2.65 13.41 -7.86
CA GLU A 66 -4.11 13.60 -7.89
C GLU A 66 -4.83 12.26 -7.96
N TYR A 67 -4.37 11.36 -8.83
CA TYR A 67 -4.96 10.05 -8.97
C TYR A 67 -4.89 9.28 -7.65
N PHE A 68 -3.73 9.32 -6.99
CA PHE A 68 -3.54 8.63 -5.72
C PHE A 68 -4.56 9.12 -4.67
N TRP A 69 -4.66 10.42 -4.48
CA TRP A 69 -5.54 10.95 -3.44
C TRP A 69 -7.03 10.73 -3.72
N PHE A 70 -7.44 10.79 -4.99
CA PHE A 70 -8.85 10.61 -5.34
C PHE A 70 -9.27 9.16 -5.50
N ASN A 71 -8.41 8.33 -6.05
CA ASN A 71 -8.80 6.97 -6.45
C ASN A 71 -8.19 5.86 -5.59
N VAL A 72 -7.12 6.13 -4.89
CA VAL A 72 -6.45 5.13 -4.05
C VAL A 72 -6.69 5.43 -2.58
N ALA A 73 -6.16 6.53 -2.08
CA ALA A 73 -6.30 6.90 -0.67
C ALA A 73 -7.72 7.33 -0.30
N GLY A 74 -8.51 7.75 -1.29
CA GLY A 74 -9.90 8.13 -1.07
C GLY A 74 -10.83 6.96 -0.81
N SER A 75 -10.41 5.75 -1.17
CA SER A 75 -11.18 4.54 -0.89
C SER A 75 -11.00 4.18 0.58
N GLN A 76 -12.06 4.30 1.34
CA GLN A 76 -12.00 4.04 2.77
C GLN A 76 -13.07 3.07 3.21
N GLY A 77 -12.73 2.27 4.20
CA GLY A 77 -13.63 1.29 4.76
C GLY A 77 -12.87 0.45 5.76
N GLU A 78 -13.60 -0.37 6.49
CA GLU A 78 -13.02 -1.25 7.48
C GLU A 78 -12.09 -2.26 6.79
N GLY A 79 -10.86 -2.34 7.26
CA GLY A 79 -9.86 -3.26 6.71
C GLY A 79 -9.16 -2.77 5.45
N PHE A 80 -9.50 -1.57 4.93
CA PHE A 80 -8.82 -1.02 3.75
C PHE A 80 -7.38 -0.64 4.10
N PRO A 81 -6.47 -0.60 3.11
CA PRO A 81 -5.07 -0.31 3.37
C PRO A 81 -4.83 1.06 4.00
N LEU A 82 -3.75 1.16 4.76
CA LEU A 82 -3.25 2.42 5.27
C LEU A 82 -2.13 2.91 4.36
N TYR A 83 -2.07 4.22 4.15
CA TYR A 83 -1.03 4.86 3.36
C TYR A 83 -0.29 5.84 4.25
N ILE A 84 1.03 5.69 4.34
CA ILE A 84 1.83 6.48 5.26
C ILE A 84 2.96 7.22 4.54
N SER A 85 3.37 8.34 5.12
CA SER A 85 4.57 9.05 4.68
C SER A 85 5.78 8.32 5.21
N THR A 86 6.80 8.17 4.38
CA THR A 86 8.02 7.47 4.76
C THR A 86 9.20 8.44 4.72
N PRO A 87 10.31 8.12 5.42
CA PRO A 87 11.48 9.00 5.42
C PRO A 87 12.03 9.32 4.04
N GLU A 88 11.83 8.46 3.07
CA GLU A 88 12.30 8.68 1.69
C GLU A 88 11.65 9.88 1.02
N GLU A 89 10.53 10.38 1.55
CA GLU A 89 9.90 11.60 1.03
C GLU A 89 10.70 12.84 1.42
N ILE A 90 11.52 12.73 2.45
CA ILE A 90 12.31 13.84 3.01
C ILE A 90 13.80 13.65 2.71
N TYR A 91 14.25 12.44 2.76
CA TYR A 91 15.64 12.07 2.52
C TYR A 91 15.75 11.31 1.19
#